data_85338f41083444801cf9a00e9ca228fc
#
_entry.id   85338f41083444801cf9a00e9ca228fc
#
_cell.length_a   1.000
_cell.length_b   1.000
_cell.length_c   1.000
_cell.angle_alpha   90.00
_cell.angle_beta   90.00
_cell.angle_gamma   90.00
#
_symmetry.space_group_name_H-M   'P 1'
#
loop_
_entity.id
_entity.type
_entity.pdbx_description
1 polymer ?
#
loop_
_entity_poly.entity_id
_entity_poly.type
_entity_poly.pdbx_seq_one_letter_code
_entity_poly.pdbx_strand_id
1 'polypeptide(L)'
;MTQESTRNKPSLPSIEKIEELLSDVQPLPSPEFHARMMKAPWHNPRIDFYVRRWNYSFLVILVVLFFSLLIFPSLRANARNWVLYFIPGRQDQMQLSIDDLSPQELFQYASPNNFPFTVSQAGAMAGFRVEQPDELLPGMELVGARYESNTESVVLLYQGAGYNLFMSQRPIAAGLEYFSVGASAEVEVVLIGEIQAEYVAGGWINLPIAQGDETSPPEDLNVVWDPMLSQYTLRWQSDGIAYQLRSTGSSGPQKFDLITLAESIR
;
A
#
# COMPACT_ATOMS: atom_id res chain seq x y z
N MET A 1 -31.93 27.35 -53.24
CA MET A 1 -33.28 27.19 -52.65
C MET A 1 -33.25 25.86 -51.90
N THR A 2 -32.90 25.88 -50.63
CA THR A 2 -32.82 24.68 -49.78
C THR A 2 -33.94 24.81 -48.74
N GLN A 3 -34.95 23.95 -48.81
CA GLN A 3 -36.06 23.89 -47.81
C GLN A 3 -35.60 23.18 -46.57
N GLU A 4 -35.55 23.91 -45.48
CA GLU A 4 -35.38 23.37 -44.12
C GLU A 4 -36.69 22.72 -43.66
N SER A 5 -36.66 21.41 -43.54
CA SER A 5 -37.76 20.61 -42.97
C SER A 5 -37.67 20.72 -41.44
N THR A 6 -38.51 21.56 -40.86
CA THR A 6 -38.73 21.63 -39.41
C THR A 6 -39.44 20.37 -38.91
N ARG A 7 -38.66 19.45 -38.35
CA ARG A 7 -39.17 18.24 -37.69
C ARG A 7 -39.75 18.62 -36.33
N ASN A 8 -41.08 18.68 -36.23
CA ASN A 8 -41.79 18.86 -34.97
C ASN A 8 -41.46 17.73 -34.01
N LYS A 9 -40.69 18.05 -32.97
CA LYS A 9 -40.38 17.10 -31.89
C LYS A 9 -41.58 17.02 -30.95
N PRO A 10 -42.19 15.87 -30.69
CA PRO A 10 -43.33 15.75 -29.79
C PRO A 10 -42.84 16.19 -28.36
N SER A 11 -43.54 17.13 -27.77
CA SER A 11 -43.29 17.58 -26.40
C SER A 11 -43.65 16.44 -25.45
N LEU A 12 -42.70 16.05 -24.60
CA LEU A 12 -42.94 15.08 -23.52
C LEU A 12 -44.03 15.66 -22.58
N PRO A 13 -44.98 14.85 -22.12
CA PRO A 13 -45.99 15.26 -21.16
C PRO A 13 -45.33 15.74 -19.85
N SER A 14 -45.88 16.75 -19.22
CA SER A 14 -45.36 17.24 -17.93
C SER A 14 -45.51 16.15 -16.86
N ILE A 15 -44.62 16.18 -15.88
CA ILE A 15 -44.58 15.19 -14.77
C ILE A 15 -45.94 15.13 -14.05
N GLU A 16 -46.59 16.29 -13.87
CA GLU A 16 -47.91 16.37 -13.26
C GLU A 16 -49.00 15.59 -14.05
N LYS A 17 -48.91 15.58 -15.38
CA LYS A 17 -49.83 14.83 -16.22
C LYS A 17 -49.59 13.34 -16.21
N ILE A 18 -48.35 12.91 -15.92
CA ILE A 18 -47.97 11.51 -15.73
C ILE A 18 -48.47 11.03 -14.37
N GLU A 19 -48.36 11.84 -13.30
CA GLU A 19 -48.85 11.51 -11.98
C GLU A 19 -50.41 11.40 -11.97
N GLU A 20 -51.08 12.29 -12.66
CA GLU A 20 -52.53 12.26 -12.82
C GLU A 20 -52.98 10.97 -13.55
N LEU A 21 -52.32 10.58 -14.63
CA LEU A 21 -52.58 9.35 -15.36
C LEU A 21 -52.23 8.08 -14.54
N LEU A 22 -51.24 8.14 -13.67
CA LEU A 22 -50.86 7.03 -12.81
C LEU A 22 -51.83 6.86 -11.62
N SER A 23 -52.39 7.97 -11.10
CA SER A 23 -53.37 7.90 -10.01
C SER A 23 -54.71 7.28 -10.48
N ASP A 24 -55.07 7.49 -11.76
CA ASP A 24 -56.30 6.91 -12.33
C ASP A 24 -56.18 5.44 -12.69
N VAL A 25 -54.95 4.90 -12.82
CA VAL A 25 -54.64 3.52 -13.18
C VAL A 25 -54.33 2.62 -11.96
N GLN A 26 -54.33 3.16 -10.73
CA GLN A 26 -54.14 2.28 -9.56
C GLN A 26 -55.43 1.49 -9.26
N PRO A 27 -55.57 0.25 -9.77
CA PRO A 27 -56.62 -0.60 -9.32
C PRO A 27 -56.45 -0.90 -7.85
N LEU A 28 -57.45 -0.61 -7.03
CA LEU A 28 -57.47 -1.05 -5.64
C LEU A 28 -57.14 -2.55 -5.59
N PRO A 29 -56.12 -2.95 -4.87
CA PRO A 29 -55.76 -4.38 -4.84
C PRO A 29 -56.93 -5.20 -4.36
N SER A 30 -57.26 -6.26 -5.13
CA SER A 30 -58.39 -7.10 -4.82
C SER A 30 -58.21 -7.75 -3.43
N PRO A 31 -59.28 -8.05 -2.70
CA PRO A 31 -59.19 -8.77 -1.42
C PRO A 31 -58.38 -10.07 -1.50
N GLU A 32 -58.42 -10.73 -2.65
CA GLU A 32 -57.64 -11.95 -2.91
C GLU A 32 -56.14 -11.67 -3.05
N PHE A 33 -55.76 -10.55 -3.61
CA PHE A 33 -54.37 -10.11 -3.69
C PHE A 33 -53.82 -9.82 -2.29
N HIS A 34 -54.58 -9.11 -1.44
CA HIS A 34 -54.24 -8.87 -0.04
C HIS A 34 -54.08 -10.19 0.74
N ALA A 35 -54.99 -11.15 0.54
CA ALA A 35 -54.90 -12.45 1.20
C ALA A 35 -53.68 -13.27 0.75
N ARG A 36 -53.26 -13.17 -0.53
CA ARG A 36 -52.01 -13.77 -1.02
C ARG A 36 -50.75 -13.10 -0.49
N MET A 37 -50.75 -11.77 -0.42
CA MET A 37 -49.62 -11.00 0.13
C MET A 37 -49.40 -11.28 1.60
N MET A 38 -50.49 -11.42 2.39
CA MET A 38 -50.40 -11.80 3.81
C MET A 38 -49.87 -13.21 4.04
N LYS A 39 -50.05 -14.13 3.05
CA LYS A 39 -49.48 -15.49 3.09
C LYS A 39 -48.11 -15.60 2.46
N ALA A 40 -47.56 -14.53 1.96
CA ALA A 40 -46.28 -14.55 1.28
C ALA A 40 -45.13 -14.89 2.28
N PRO A 41 -44.13 -15.65 1.83
CA PRO A 41 -43.07 -16.17 2.72
C PRO A 41 -42.25 -15.09 3.46
N TRP A 42 -42.23 -13.87 2.94
CA TRP A 42 -41.54 -12.73 3.61
C TRP A 42 -42.30 -12.18 4.85
N HIS A 43 -43.61 -12.56 5.03
CA HIS A 43 -44.39 -12.23 6.20
C HIS A 43 -44.32 -13.30 7.30
N ASN A 44 -43.45 -14.30 7.13
CA ASN A 44 -43.36 -15.40 8.09
C ASN A 44 -42.51 -14.96 9.28
N PRO A 45 -43.08 -14.68 10.47
CA PRO A 45 -42.36 -14.16 11.64
C PRO A 45 -41.28 -15.13 12.15
N ARG A 46 -41.26 -16.38 11.66
CA ARG A 46 -40.24 -17.36 12.01
C ARG A 46 -38.88 -17.06 11.34
N ILE A 47 -38.86 -16.37 10.20
CA ILE A 47 -37.62 -16.01 9.52
C ILE A 47 -36.92 -14.87 10.27
N ASP A 48 -37.67 -13.90 10.78
CA ASP A 48 -37.12 -12.79 11.55
C ASP A 48 -36.45 -13.25 12.86
N PHE A 49 -36.96 -14.34 13.45
CA PHE A 49 -36.38 -14.88 14.67
C PHE A 49 -35.03 -15.57 14.47
N TYR A 50 -34.83 -16.23 13.32
CA TYR A 50 -33.55 -16.86 12.98
C TYR A 50 -32.49 -15.83 12.60
N VAL A 51 -32.83 -14.82 11.81
CA VAL A 51 -31.91 -13.73 11.41
C VAL A 51 -31.48 -12.93 12.64
N ARG A 52 -32.41 -12.65 13.57
CA ARG A 52 -32.12 -11.93 14.81
C ARG A 52 -31.20 -12.73 15.75
N ARG A 53 -31.34 -14.05 15.82
CA ARG A 53 -30.48 -14.92 16.62
C ARG A 53 -29.05 -15.01 16.05
N TRP A 54 -28.90 -15.02 14.75
CA TRP A 54 -27.61 -15.01 14.09
C TRP A 54 -26.83 -13.71 14.34
N ASN A 55 -27.53 -12.58 14.34
CA ASN A 55 -26.92 -11.29 14.63
C ASN A 55 -26.39 -11.22 16.08
N TYR A 56 -27.10 -11.78 17.05
CA TYR A 56 -26.60 -11.84 18.43
C TYR A 56 -25.41 -12.79 18.58
N SER A 57 -25.42 -13.93 17.91
CA SER A 57 -24.28 -14.87 17.95
C SER A 57 -23.04 -14.25 17.33
N PHE A 58 -23.19 -13.54 16.22
CA PHE A 58 -22.09 -12.81 15.58
C PHE A 58 -21.55 -11.69 16.49
N LEU A 59 -22.43 -10.94 17.13
CA LEU A 59 -22.05 -9.89 18.07
C LEU A 59 -21.30 -10.47 19.28
N VAL A 60 -21.75 -11.60 19.84
CA VAL A 60 -21.06 -12.28 20.95
C VAL A 60 -19.67 -12.75 20.53
N ILE A 61 -19.51 -13.34 19.33
CA ILE A 61 -18.20 -13.75 18.81
C ILE A 61 -17.29 -12.55 18.68
N LEU A 62 -17.78 -11.43 18.17
CA LEU A 62 -17.01 -10.20 17.98
C LEU A 62 -16.57 -9.60 19.31
N VAL A 63 -17.44 -9.61 20.32
CA VAL A 63 -17.15 -9.18 21.69
C VAL A 63 -16.10 -10.10 22.34
N VAL A 64 -16.24 -11.42 22.21
CA VAL A 64 -15.25 -12.38 22.73
C VAL A 64 -13.90 -12.20 22.07
N LEU A 65 -13.84 -12.02 20.74
CA LEU A 65 -12.62 -11.71 20.00
C LEU A 65 -11.98 -10.40 20.49
N PHE A 66 -12.78 -9.36 20.69
CA PHE A 66 -12.32 -8.07 21.19
C PHE A 66 -11.74 -8.19 22.61
N PHE A 67 -12.43 -8.89 23.52
CA PHE A 67 -11.92 -9.14 24.87
C PHE A 67 -10.68 -10.06 24.88
N SER A 68 -10.62 -11.04 23.97
CA SER A 68 -9.41 -11.87 23.82
C SER A 68 -8.21 -11.04 23.42
N LEU A 69 -8.36 -10.08 22.49
CA LEU A 69 -7.31 -9.12 22.13
C LEU A 69 -6.91 -8.21 23.29
N LEU A 70 -7.83 -7.92 24.23
CA LEU A 70 -7.53 -7.12 25.41
C LEU A 70 -6.78 -7.89 26.50
N ILE A 71 -7.08 -9.17 26.67
CA ILE A 71 -6.56 -10.00 27.78
C ILE A 71 -5.21 -10.64 27.41
N PHE A 72 -5.01 -10.98 26.12
CA PHE A 72 -3.78 -11.64 25.67
C PHE A 72 -2.85 -10.67 24.96
N PRO A 73 -1.80 -10.16 25.64
CA PRO A 73 -0.82 -9.24 25.02
C PRO A 73 -0.08 -9.88 23.83
N SER A 74 0.09 -11.22 23.82
CA SER A 74 0.65 -11.97 22.70
C SER A 74 -0.20 -11.90 21.43
N LEU A 75 -1.53 -11.85 21.55
CA LEU A 75 -2.41 -11.67 20.39
C LEU A 75 -2.37 -10.24 19.86
N ARG A 76 -2.13 -9.24 20.71
CA ARG A 76 -1.88 -7.86 20.25
C ARG A 76 -0.57 -7.74 19.51
N ALA A 77 0.49 -8.39 19.97
CA ALA A 77 1.77 -8.42 19.30
C ALA A 77 1.61 -9.06 17.91
N ASN A 78 0.94 -10.20 17.81
CA ASN A 78 0.67 -10.85 16.54
C ASN A 78 -0.26 -10.03 15.64
N ALA A 79 -1.30 -9.36 16.16
CA ALA A 79 -2.16 -8.50 15.36
C ALA A 79 -1.44 -7.23 14.86
N ARG A 80 -0.47 -6.71 15.60
CA ARG A 80 0.41 -5.62 15.15
C ARG A 80 1.40 -6.07 14.09
N ASN A 81 1.79 -7.34 14.07
CA ASN A 81 2.74 -7.90 13.12
C ASN A 81 2.10 -8.26 11.76
N TRP A 82 0.79 -8.09 11.58
CA TRP A 82 0.09 -8.30 10.30
C TRP A 82 0.03 -7.01 9.48
N VAL A 83 1.07 -6.21 9.52
CA VAL A 83 1.17 -5.05 8.65
C VAL A 83 1.82 -5.50 7.35
N LEU A 84 1.08 -5.42 6.27
CA LEU A 84 1.61 -5.59 4.93
C LEU A 84 2.42 -4.32 4.60
N TYR A 85 3.71 -4.48 4.31
CA TYR A 85 4.57 -3.37 3.90
C TYR A 85 4.59 -3.18 2.40
N PHE A 86 4.40 -4.29 1.67
CA PHE A 86 4.34 -4.27 0.22
C PHE A 86 2.91 -4.50 -0.26
N ILE A 87 2.44 -3.61 -1.13
CA ILE A 87 1.13 -3.76 -1.78
C ILE A 87 1.37 -4.18 -3.21
N PRO A 88 1.02 -5.43 -3.59
CA PRO A 88 1.09 -5.86 -4.98
C PRO A 88 0.20 -4.97 -5.85
N GLY A 89 0.77 -4.42 -6.91
CA GLY A 89 0.05 -3.68 -7.93
C GLY A 89 -0.86 -4.61 -8.75
N ARG A 90 -1.76 -4.00 -9.51
CA ARG A 90 -2.60 -4.74 -10.47
C ARG A 90 -1.87 -5.01 -11.78
N GLN A 91 -0.80 -4.30 -12.03
CA GLN A 91 -0.01 -4.33 -13.28
C GLN A 91 1.47 -4.17 -12.94
N ASP A 92 2.32 -4.66 -13.85
CA ASP A 92 3.77 -4.44 -13.79
C ASP A 92 4.20 -3.12 -14.46
N GLN A 93 3.24 -2.30 -14.85
CA GLN A 93 3.47 -0.98 -15.43
C GLN A 93 2.77 0.08 -14.61
N MET A 94 3.44 1.19 -14.36
CA MET A 94 2.90 2.33 -13.65
C MET A 94 3.32 3.61 -14.37
N GLN A 95 2.37 4.55 -14.50
CA GLN A 95 2.67 5.92 -14.85
C GLN A 95 2.94 6.68 -13.55
N LEU A 96 4.14 7.21 -13.41
CA LEU A 96 4.50 8.10 -12.33
C LEU A 96 4.47 9.53 -12.86
N SER A 97 3.78 10.42 -12.17
CA SER A 97 3.95 11.84 -12.39
C SER A 97 5.38 12.25 -12.04
N ILE A 98 5.93 13.24 -12.74
CA ILE A 98 7.29 13.74 -12.47
C ILE A 98 7.42 14.24 -11.03
N ASP A 99 6.31 14.63 -10.40
CA ASP A 99 6.26 15.03 -8.99
C ASP A 99 6.36 13.84 -8.01
N ASP A 100 6.10 12.62 -8.49
CA ASP A 100 6.30 11.38 -7.73
C ASP A 100 7.69 10.84 -8.06
N LEU A 101 8.60 10.88 -7.09
CA LEU A 101 10.01 10.50 -7.13
C LEU A 101 10.36 9.41 -8.16
N SER A 102 11.09 9.78 -9.18
CA SER A 102 11.50 8.84 -10.24
C SER A 102 12.50 7.79 -9.72
N PRO A 103 12.46 6.56 -10.25
CA PRO A 103 13.50 5.56 -9.97
C PRO A 103 14.93 6.03 -10.29
N GLN A 104 15.11 7.00 -11.18
CA GLN A 104 16.42 7.61 -11.46
C GLN A 104 16.97 8.38 -10.27
N GLU A 105 16.13 8.98 -9.43
CA GLU A 105 16.58 9.59 -8.19
C GLU A 105 17.20 8.55 -7.27
N LEU A 106 16.70 7.31 -7.25
CA LEU A 106 17.29 6.24 -6.47
C LEU A 106 18.75 5.97 -6.85
N PHE A 107 19.13 6.06 -8.12
CA PHE A 107 20.53 5.92 -8.55
C PHE A 107 21.36 7.19 -8.29
N GLN A 108 20.79 8.37 -8.43
CA GLN A 108 21.43 9.62 -8.03
C GLN A 108 21.59 9.70 -6.50
N TYR A 109 20.75 9.02 -5.74
CA TYR A 109 20.81 8.95 -4.29
C TYR A 109 22.06 8.31 -3.74
N ALA A 110 22.72 7.39 -4.44
CA ALA A 110 23.92 6.72 -3.98
C ALA A 110 25.20 7.58 -4.01
N SER A 111 25.08 8.87 -4.39
CA SER A 111 26.23 9.79 -4.29
C SER A 111 26.52 10.12 -2.82
N PRO A 112 27.78 10.00 -2.37
CA PRO A 112 28.19 10.39 -1.01
C PRO A 112 27.77 11.82 -0.64
N ASN A 113 27.73 12.73 -1.61
CA ASN A 113 27.33 14.12 -1.39
C ASN A 113 25.87 14.28 -0.94
N ASN A 114 25.03 13.28 -1.16
CA ASN A 114 23.63 13.27 -0.72
C ASN A 114 23.45 12.77 0.70
N PHE A 115 24.54 12.34 1.37
CA PHE A 115 24.56 11.84 2.74
C PHE A 115 25.55 12.65 3.61
N PRO A 116 25.31 13.97 3.77
CA PRO A 116 26.31 14.88 4.35
C PRO A 116 26.41 14.78 5.88
N PHE A 117 25.50 14.05 6.52
CA PHE A 117 25.42 14.01 7.98
C PHE A 117 26.06 12.76 8.55
N THR A 118 26.53 12.86 9.79
CA THR A 118 26.80 11.70 10.62
C THR A 118 25.48 11.12 11.12
N VAL A 119 25.47 9.86 11.55
CA VAL A 119 24.27 9.21 12.11
C VAL A 119 23.71 9.99 13.30
N SER A 120 24.57 10.47 14.17
CA SER A 120 24.17 11.28 15.34
C SER A 120 23.51 12.61 14.95
N GLN A 121 24.05 13.29 13.92
CA GLN A 121 23.45 14.52 13.41
C GLN A 121 22.07 14.27 12.80
N ALA A 122 21.94 13.24 11.96
CA ALA A 122 20.67 12.87 11.35
C ALA A 122 19.63 12.47 12.41
N GLY A 123 20.03 11.70 13.43
CA GLY A 123 19.16 11.34 14.56
C GLY A 123 18.71 12.54 15.37
N ALA A 124 19.60 13.50 15.61
CA ALA A 124 19.25 14.75 16.31
C ALA A 124 18.23 15.59 15.50
N MET A 125 18.34 15.62 14.17
CA MET A 125 17.38 16.29 13.29
C MET A 125 16.02 15.58 13.27
N ALA A 126 16.03 14.25 13.28
CA ALA A 126 14.84 13.42 13.24
C ALA A 126 14.13 13.29 14.60
N GLY A 127 14.81 13.62 15.70
CA GLY A 127 14.25 13.54 17.06
C GLY A 127 14.12 12.12 17.61
N PHE A 128 14.77 11.12 17.00
CA PHE A 128 14.82 9.74 17.49
C PHE A 128 16.23 9.15 17.37
N ARG A 129 16.48 8.10 18.14
CA ARG A 129 17.76 7.38 18.07
C ARG A 129 17.79 6.55 16.80
N VAL A 130 18.80 6.79 15.96
CA VAL A 130 19.05 6.03 14.74
C VAL A 130 19.92 4.83 15.07
N GLU A 131 19.41 3.65 14.80
CA GLU A 131 20.11 2.39 15.01
C GLU A 131 20.99 2.05 13.80
N GLN A 132 22.02 1.26 14.04
CA GLN A 132 22.94 0.76 13.01
C GLN A 132 23.13 -0.73 13.22
N PRO A 133 23.49 -1.48 12.17
CA PRO A 133 23.96 -2.86 12.34
C PRO A 133 25.22 -2.87 13.20
N ASP A 134 25.25 -3.72 14.24
CA ASP A 134 26.44 -3.92 15.08
C ASP A 134 27.59 -4.57 14.28
N GLU A 135 27.21 -5.44 13.31
CA GLU A 135 28.16 -6.13 12.44
C GLU A 135 27.85 -5.81 10.98
N LEU A 136 28.85 -5.32 10.26
CA LEU A 136 28.74 -5.05 8.83
C LEU A 136 29.25 -6.25 8.03
N LEU A 137 28.70 -6.43 6.83
CA LEU A 137 29.22 -7.43 5.90
C LEU A 137 30.66 -7.10 5.47
N PRO A 138 31.48 -8.12 5.14
CA PRO A 138 32.86 -7.88 4.73
C PRO A 138 32.99 -6.89 3.57
N GLY A 139 33.79 -5.86 3.77
CA GLY A 139 34.02 -4.81 2.78
C GLY A 139 32.88 -3.79 2.65
N MET A 140 31.89 -3.78 3.53
CA MET A 140 30.84 -2.79 3.62
C MET A 140 31.25 -1.67 4.58
N GLU A 141 31.07 -0.43 4.16
CA GLU A 141 31.42 0.76 4.95
C GLU A 141 30.26 1.76 4.96
N LEU A 142 30.04 2.43 6.10
CA LEU A 142 29.08 3.53 6.20
C LEU A 142 29.65 4.78 5.51
N VAL A 143 28.91 5.29 4.53
CA VAL A 143 29.25 6.53 3.81
C VAL A 143 28.75 7.75 4.56
N GLY A 144 27.50 7.72 5.04
CA GLY A 144 26.89 8.83 5.77
C GLY A 144 25.39 8.63 5.97
N ALA A 145 24.75 9.69 6.45
CA ALA A 145 23.33 9.74 6.74
C ALA A 145 22.65 10.93 6.08
N ARG A 146 21.36 10.81 5.83
CA ARG A 146 20.48 11.88 5.36
C ARG A 146 19.19 11.87 6.16
N TYR A 147 18.71 13.06 6.54
CA TYR A 147 17.39 13.26 7.10
C TYR A 147 16.41 13.74 6.02
N GLU A 148 15.26 13.12 5.91
CA GLU A 148 14.19 13.46 5.00
C GLU A 148 13.01 14.03 5.79
N SER A 149 12.83 15.35 5.73
CA SER A 149 11.82 16.05 6.52
C SER A 149 10.39 15.79 6.09
N ASN A 150 10.16 15.45 4.81
CA ASN A 150 8.83 15.14 4.25
C ASN A 150 8.27 13.80 4.76
N THR A 151 9.16 12.85 5.03
CA THR A 151 8.81 11.51 5.53
C THR A 151 9.19 11.31 7.00
N GLU A 152 9.84 12.30 7.63
CA GLU A 152 10.40 12.20 8.98
C GLU A 152 11.32 10.98 9.13
N SER A 153 12.06 10.63 8.07
CA SER A 153 12.91 9.44 8.02
C SER A 153 14.40 9.80 8.01
N VAL A 154 15.20 8.86 8.50
CA VAL A 154 16.65 8.89 8.34
C VAL A 154 17.06 7.76 7.42
N VAL A 155 17.87 8.08 6.41
CA VAL A 155 18.44 7.11 5.49
C VAL A 155 19.95 7.08 5.69
N LEU A 156 20.48 5.89 5.96
CA LEU A 156 21.90 5.59 6.00
C LEU A 156 22.33 4.97 4.69
N LEU A 157 23.45 5.40 4.14
CA LEU A 157 24.07 4.79 2.98
C LEU A 157 25.30 4.00 3.41
N TYR A 158 25.30 2.72 3.07
CA TYR A 158 26.47 1.85 3.12
C TYR A 158 26.90 1.49 1.71
N GLN A 159 28.19 1.37 1.49
CA GLN A 159 28.79 0.96 0.22
C GLN A 159 29.69 -0.24 0.41
N GLY A 160 29.63 -1.14 -0.58
CA GLY A 160 30.54 -2.26 -0.72
C GLY A 160 31.03 -2.40 -2.15
N ALA A 161 31.79 -3.45 -2.45
CA ALA A 161 32.32 -3.66 -3.79
C ALA A 161 31.21 -3.97 -4.80
N GLY A 162 30.81 -2.95 -5.56
CA GLY A 162 29.81 -3.07 -6.63
C GLY A 162 28.34 -3.06 -6.17
N TYR A 163 28.07 -2.61 -4.96
CA TYR A 163 26.70 -2.44 -4.45
C TYR A 163 26.56 -1.26 -3.49
N ASN A 164 25.32 -0.84 -3.32
CA ASN A 164 24.90 0.09 -2.28
C ASN A 164 23.83 -0.56 -1.41
N LEU A 165 23.87 -0.27 -0.12
CA LEU A 165 22.82 -0.63 0.83
C LEU A 165 22.28 0.63 1.49
N PHE A 166 20.99 0.83 1.38
CA PHE A 166 20.26 1.90 2.05
C PHE A 166 19.51 1.33 3.24
N MET A 167 19.68 1.94 4.39
CA MET A 167 18.91 1.63 5.60
C MET A 167 18.05 2.82 5.95
N SER A 168 16.75 2.70 5.78
CA SER A 168 15.79 3.73 6.17
C SER A 168 15.14 3.39 7.50
N GLN A 169 14.98 4.41 8.35
CA GLN A 169 14.35 4.32 9.66
C GLN A 169 13.36 5.45 9.82
N ARG A 170 12.16 5.14 10.34
CA ARG A 170 11.08 6.10 10.48
C ARG A 170 10.20 5.76 11.67
N PRO A 171 9.79 6.74 12.52
CA PRO A 171 8.80 6.49 13.56
C PRO A 171 7.46 6.05 12.95
N ILE A 172 6.85 5.00 13.49
CA ILE A 172 5.53 4.50 13.03
C ILE A 172 4.44 5.56 13.25
N ALA A 173 4.61 6.43 14.25
CA ALA A 173 3.70 7.54 14.51
C ALA A 173 3.60 8.53 13.33
N ALA A 174 4.63 8.65 12.50
CA ALA A 174 4.64 9.46 11.27
C ALA A 174 3.79 8.86 10.13
N GLY A 175 3.16 7.72 10.38
CA GLY A 175 2.36 6.95 9.41
C GLY A 175 3.15 5.80 8.79
N LEU A 176 2.43 4.81 8.28
CA LEU A 176 3.03 3.70 7.54
C LEU A 176 3.17 4.10 6.08
N GLU A 177 4.35 3.91 5.54
CA GLU A 177 4.58 4.02 4.13
C GLU A 177 4.42 2.64 3.49
N TYR A 178 3.45 2.53 2.60
CA TYR A 178 3.25 1.32 1.81
C TYR A 178 4.05 1.42 0.53
N PHE A 179 4.77 0.37 0.20
CA PHE A 179 5.48 0.29 -1.08
C PHE A 179 4.66 -0.48 -2.09
N SER A 180 4.33 0.17 -3.19
CA SER A 180 3.75 -0.54 -4.34
C SER A 180 4.83 -1.33 -5.05
N VAL A 181 4.56 -2.61 -5.29
CA VAL A 181 5.38 -3.52 -6.08
C VAL A 181 4.60 -3.98 -7.30
N GLY A 182 5.27 -4.48 -8.32
CA GLY A 182 4.60 -4.98 -9.52
C GLY A 182 3.68 -6.17 -9.23
N ALA A 183 2.77 -6.47 -10.16
CA ALA A 183 1.87 -7.62 -10.05
C ALA A 183 2.62 -8.96 -10.07
N SER A 184 3.78 -9.01 -10.73
CA SER A 184 4.66 -10.18 -10.78
C SER A 184 5.63 -10.29 -9.60
N ALA A 185 5.62 -9.31 -8.67
CA ALA A 185 6.50 -9.34 -7.51
C ALA A 185 6.08 -10.45 -6.54
N GLU A 186 7.04 -11.25 -6.12
CA GLU A 186 6.87 -12.24 -5.06
C GLU A 186 7.28 -11.62 -3.72
N VAL A 187 6.29 -11.34 -2.87
CA VAL A 187 6.52 -10.87 -1.50
C VAL A 187 6.59 -12.06 -0.58
N GLU A 188 7.72 -12.24 0.07
CA GLU A 188 7.95 -13.33 1.01
C GLU A 188 7.89 -12.80 2.45
N VAL A 189 7.16 -13.51 3.30
CA VAL A 189 7.21 -13.28 4.75
C VAL A 189 8.41 -14.04 5.32
N VAL A 190 9.27 -13.32 6.02
CA VAL A 190 10.48 -13.84 6.65
C VAL A 190 10.51 -13.48 8.14
N LEU A 191 11.42 -14.08 8.90
CA LEU A 191 11.63 -13.78 10.32
C LEU A 191 12.99 -13.12 10.54
N ILE A 192 13.04 -12.09 11.37
CA ILE A 192 14.24 -11.46 11.93
C ILE A 192 14.18 -11.77 13.43
N GLY A 193 14.86 -12.85 13.86
CA GLY A 193 14.62 -13.43 15.17
C GLY A 193 13.15 -13.86 15.34
N GLU A 194 12.40 -13.15 16.22
CA GLU A 194 10.97 -13.38 16.44
C GLU A 194 10.07 -12.37 15.70
N ILE A 195 10.66 -11.39 15.01
CA ILE A 195 9.94 -10.31 14.34
C ILE A 195 9.61 -10.73 12.92
N GLN A 196 8.35 -10.55 12.53
CA GLN A 196 7.91 -10.78 11.16
C GLN A 196 8.36 -9.61 10.27
N ALA A 197 8.92 -9.95 9.12
CA ALA A 197 9.36 -9.03 8.09
C ALA A 197 8.85 -9.45 6.72
N GLU A 198 8.84 -8.55 5.76
CA GLU A 198 8.54 -8.84 4.36
C GLU A 198 9.76 -8.57 3.50
N TYR A 199 10.04 -9.49 2.61
CA TYR A 199 11.13 -9.43 1.64
C TYR A 199 10.59 -9.46 0.22
N VAL A 200 11.20 -8.68 -0.67
CA VAL A 200 10.91 -8.68 -2.10
C VAL A 200 12.20 -8.54 -2.91
N ALA A 201 12.30 -9.30 -3.99
CA ALA A 201 13.33 -9.16 -5.02
C ALA A 201 12.75 -8.46 -6.25
N GLY A 202 13.57 -7.66 -6.94
CA GLY A 202 13.17 -6.86 -8.08
C GLY A 202 12.97 -5.39 -7.74
N GLY A 203 12.60 -4.61 -8.74
CA GLY A 203 12.41 -3.17 -8.62
C GLY A 203 11.78 -2.53 -9.84
N TRP A 204 11.39 -1.29 -9.70
CA TRP A 204 10.88 -0.48 -10.79
C TRP A 204 12.04 0.06 -11.64
N ILE A 205 11.95 -0.10 -12.96
CA ILE A 205 12.88 0.46 -13.93
C ILE A 205 12.15 1.43 -14.86
N ASN A 206 12.82 2.50 -15.26
CA ASN A 206 12.30 3.38 -16.30
C ASN A 206 12.42 2.71 -17.67
N LEU A 207 11.32 2.62 -18.39
CA LEU A 207 11.39 2.32 -19.81
C LEU A 207 11.94 3.54 -20.55
N PRO A 208 12.94 3.37 -21.44
CA PRO A 208 13.31 4.44 -22.35
C PRO A 208 12.08 4.77 -23.18
N ILE A 209 11.62 6.02 -23.13
CA ILE A 209 10.59 6.51 -24.04
C ILE A 209 11.15 6.35 -25.44
N ALA A 210 10.48 5.56 -26.29
CA ALA A 210 10.85 5.46 -27.69
C ALA A 210 10.87 6.90 -28.23
N GLN A 211 12.04 7.34 -28.71
CA GLN A 211 12.26 8.69 -29.27
C GLN A 211 11.30 8.92 -30.42
N GLY A 212 10.18 9.54 -30.15
CA GLY A 212 9.15 9.85 -31.11
C GLY A 212 8.37 11.07 -30.67
N ASP A 213 8.99 12.17 -30.62
CA ASP A 213 8.56 13.55 -30.56
C ASP A 213 9.31 14.34 -29.47
N GLU A 214 10.42 15.00 -29.90
CA GLU A 214 11.23 15.85 -29.01
C GLU A 214 10.50 17.14 -28.55
N THR A 215 9.21 17.29 -28.86
CA THR A 215 8.47 18.54 -28.64
C THR A 215 7.56 18.55 -27.41
N SER A 216 7.33 17.40 -26.76
CA SER A 216 6.57 17.36 -25.52
C SER A 216 7.50 17.09 -24.34
N PRO A 217 7.46 17.91 -23.28
CA PRO A 217 8.15 17.55 -22.04
C PRO A 217 7.58 16.20 -21.55
N PRO A 218 8.42 15.30 -21.05
CA PRO A 218 7.95 14.03 -20.51
C PRO A 218 7.16 14.34 -19.22
N GLU A 219 5.84 14.47 -19.34
CA GLU A 219 4.96 14.70 -18.18
C GLU A 219 4.78 13.42 -17.37
N ASP A 220 5.00 12.24 -17.98
CA ASP A 220 4.82 10.96 -17.31
C ASP A 220 6.00 10.02 -17.59
N LEU A 221 6.51 9.41 -16.53
CA LEU A 221 7.51 8.34 -16.61
C LEU A 221 6.80 6.99 -16.63
N ASN A 222 6.99 6.22 -17.70
CA ASN A 222 6.56 4.83 -17.72
C ASN A 222 7.59 3.97 -17.01
N VAL A 223 7.24 3.43 -15.86
CA VAL A 223 8.07 2.48 -15.11
C VAL A 223 7.49 1.08 -15.20
N VAL A 224 8.37 0.10 -15.27
CA VAL A 224 8.00 -1.32 -15.31
C VAL A 224 8.69 -2.04 -14.16
N TRP A 225 7.96 -2.93 -13.52
CA TRP A 225 8.54 -3.83 -12.53
C TRP A 225 9.39 -4.90 -13.22
N ASP A 226 10.64 -4.99 -12.80
CA ASP A 226 11.56 -6.03 -13.25
C ASP A 226 11.91 -6.93 -12.05
N PRO A 227 11.38 -8.16 -11.99
CA PRO A 227 11.70 -9.10 -10.92
C PRO A 227 13.16 -9.61 -10.99
N MET A 228 13.83 -9.43 -12.13
CA MET A 228 15.23 -9.82 -12.33
C MET A 228 16.23 -8.72 -11.99
N LEU A 229 15.75 -7.52 -11.67
CA LEU A 229 16.62 -6.44 -11.24
C LEU A 229 17.36 -6.85 -9.97
N SER A 230 18.68 -6.63 -9.94
CA SER A 230 19.51 -6.88 -8.75
C SER A 230 19.23 -5.83 -7.67
N GLN A 231 18.03 -5.85 -7.18
CA GLN A 231 17.54 -5.04 -6.07
C GLN A 231 16.79 -5.93 -5.10
N TYR A 232 17.10 -5.80 -3.82
CA TYR A 232 16.51 -6.60 -2.76
C TYR A 232 16.07 -5.69 -1.62
N THR A 233 14.83 -5.85 -1.16
CA THR A 233 14.27 -5.01 -0.12
C THR A 233 13.70 -5.86 1.00
N LEU A 234 14.07 -5.54 2.24
CA LEU A 234 13.56 -6.15 3.47
C LEU A 234 12.94 -5.05 4.34
N ARG A 235 11.73 -5.28 4.86
CA ARG A 235 10.99 -4.32 5.69
C ARG A 235 10.44 -4.99 6.94
N TRP A 236 10.54 -4.31 8.07
CA TRP A 236 10.00 -4.75 9.36
C TRP A 236 9.72 -3.56 10.28
N GLN A 237 9.16 -3.86 11.43
CA GLN A 237 8.93 -2.89 12.50
C GLN A 237 9.43 -3.44 13.82
N SER A 238 10.09 -2.61 14.60
CA SER A 238 10.49 -2.90 15.97
C SER A 238 10.46 -1.63 16.80
N ASP A 239 10.01 -1.72 18.05
CA ASP A 239 10.06 -0.65 19.04
C ASP A 239 9.51 0.72 18.58
N GLY A 240 8.48 0.69 17.75
CA GLY A 240 7.83 1.90 17.25
C GLY A 240 8.55 2.54 16.07
N ILE A 241 9.56 1.89 15.52
CA ILE A 241 10.29 2.30 14.31
C ILE A 241 9.99 1.33 13.17
N ALA A 242 9.74 1.87 11.99
CA ALA A 242 9.70 1.12 10.75
C ALA A 242 11.10 1.16 10.11
N TYR A 243 11.58 0.00 9.73
CA TYR A 243 12.89 -0.20 9.12
C TYR A 243 12.75 -0.71 7.70
N GLN A 244 13.68 -0.30 6.86
CA GLN A 244 13.84 -0.84 5.52
C GLN A 244 15.32 -0.97 5.20
N LEU A 245 15.74 -2.16 4.76
CA LEU A 245 17.02 -2.38 4.09
C LEU A 245 16.77 -2.56 2.60
N ARG A 246 17.46 -1.78 1.76
CA ARG A 246 17.41 -1.91 0.31
C ARG A 246 18.81 -2.04 -0.24
N SER A 247 19.10 -3.17 -0.83
CA SER A 247 20.33 -3.47 -1.54
C SER A 247 20.15 -3.25 -3.04
N THR A 248 21.14 -2.62 -3.70
CA THR A 248 21.18 -2.41 -5.15
C THR A 248 22.56 -2.75 -5.69
N GLY A 249 22.63 -3.39 -6.86
CA GLY A 249 23.87 -3.79 -7.50
C GLY A 249 24.04 -5.30 -7.57
N SER A 250 24.80 -5.76 -8.58
CA SER A 250 24.90 -7.18 -8.94
C SER A 250 25.54 -8.09 -7.89
N SER A 251 26.35 -7.52 -7.01
CA SER A 251 27.02 -8.22 -5.90
C SER A 251 26.47 -7.81 -4.53
N GLY A 252 25.28 -7.17 -4.51
CA GLY A 252 24.68 -6.68 -3.28
C GLY A 252 24.16 -7.77 -2.36
N PRO A 253 24.03 -7.43 -1.06
CA PRO A 253 23.43 -8.29 -0.07
C PRO A 253 22.09 -8.84 -0.54
N GLN A 254 21.94 -10.15 -0.46
CA GLN A 254 20.70 -10.86 -0.79
C GLN A 254 19.90 -11.15 0.49
N LYS A 255 18.84 -11.95 0.35
CA LYS A 255 17.88 -12.26 1.42
C LYS A 255 18.53 -12.60 2.76
N PHE A 256 19.45 -13.58 2.77
CA PHE A 256 20.10 -14.02 4.02
C PHE A 256 20.99 -12.95 4.63
N ASP A 257 21.74 -12.24 3.80
CA ASP A 257 22.61 -11.16 4.26
C ASP A 257 21.80 -10.02 4.87
N LEU A 258 20.67 -9.66 4.23
CA LEU A 258 19.77 -8.62 4.75
C LEU A 258 19.12 -9.03 6.08
N ILE A 259 18.74 -10.31 6.24
CA ILE A 259 18.20 -10.82 7.49
C ILE A 259 19.28 -10.77 8.58
N THR A 260 20.51 -11.23 8.28
CA THR A 260 21.63 -11.19 9.23
C THR A 260 21.96 -9.77 9.67
N LEU A 261 21.99 -8.81 8.74
CA LEU A 261 22.17 -7.39 9.05
C LEU A 261 21.04 -6.88 9.94
N ALA A 262 19.79 -7.22 9.62
CA ALA A 262 18.63 -6.79 10.40
C ALA A 262 18.63 -7.37 11.83
N GLU A 263 19.09 -8.62 12.01
CA GLU A 263 19.25 -9.25 13.34
C GLU A 263 20.32 -8.57 14.20
N SER A 264 21.32 -7.92 13.57
CA SER A 264 22.37 -7.20 14.27
C SER A 264 22.00 -5.76 14.65
N ILE A 265 20.83 -5.25 14.24
CA ILE A 265 20.33 -3.92 14.60
C ILE A 265 19.72 -3.98 15.99
N ARG A 266 20.24 -3.15 16.92
CA ARG A 266 19.80 -3.09 18.33
C ARG A 266 19.62 -1.65 18.81
#